data_6e0b7e10a4d3125b934e8f823438d84a
#
_entry.id   6e0b7e10a4d3125b934e8f823438d84a
#
_cell.length_a   1.000
_cell.length_b   1.000
_cell.length_c   1.000
_cell.angle_alpha   90.00
_cell.angle_beta   90.00
_cell.angle_gamma   90.00
#
_symmetry.space_group_name_H-M   'P 1'
#
loop_
_entity.id
_entity.type
_entity.pdbx_description
1 polymer ?
#
loop_
_entity_poly.entity_id
_entity_poly.type
_entity_poly.pdbx_seq_one_letter_code
_entity_poly.pdbx_strand_id
1 'polypeptide(L)'
;MNPISVNELTESVNSNLPRDIKSTIAKNILAEEKDSDVAKNIFSELINDLSSKTQREVVNATGTVLHTNLGRSPNNISFSGSYTNIEYDLKTLARGKRNEYLSVLMNNLIGSKNIAFVNNNASSLFLSLKAISKSHNIKNVIISRGEIIEIGGSYRLPEIINETDLQLLFGFLNLNHL
;
A
#
# COMPACT_ATOMS: atom_id res chain seq x y z
N MET A 1 26.70 37.68 9.24
CA MET A 1 26.89 36.70 8.15
C MET A 1 25.85 36.96 7.06
N ASN A 2 26.24 36.88 5.78
CA ASN A 2 25.23 36.97 4.70
C ASN A 2 24.33 35.76 4.72
N PRO A 3 23.02 35.91 4.59
CA PRO A 3 22.11 34.79 4.54
C PRO A 3 22.42 33.91 3.30
N ILE A 4 22.48 32.61 3.51
CA ILE A 4 22.69 31.64 2.40
C ILE A 4 21.48 31.64 1.48
N SER A 5 21.70 31.60 0.18
CA SER A 5 20.62 31.48 -0.81
C SER A 5 20.14 30.05 -0.98
N VAL A 6 18.91 29.88 -1.47
CA VAL A 6 18.35 28.54 -1.83
C VAL A 6 19.28 27.80 -2.79
N ASN A 7 19.85 28.51 -3.75
CA ASN A 7 20.72 27.92 -4.76
C ASN A 7 22.03 27.41 -4.14
N GLU A 8 22.68 28.24 -3.33
CA GLU A 8 23.91 27.84 -2.62
C GLU A 8 23.67 26.65 -1.69
N LEU A 9 22.56 26.63 -0.97
CA LEU A 9 22.19 25.52 -0.10
C LEU A 9 21.93 24.23 -0.94
N THR A 10 21.21 24.35 -2.06
CA THR A 10 20.92 23.22 -2.97
C THR A 10 22.20 22.59 -3.52
N GLU A 11 23.20 23.38 -3.86
CA GLU A 11 24.49 22.92 -4.42
C GLU A 11 25.50 22.49 -3.35
N SER A 12 25.24 22.78 -2.08
CA SER A 12 26.17 22.47 -0.98
C SER A 12 26.34 20.98 -0.71
N VAL A 13 25.40 20.13 -1.14
CA VAL A 13 25.43 18.67 -0.96
C VAL A 13 25.30 17.95 -2.29
N ASN A 14 26.28 17.12 -2.59
CA ASN A 14 26.24 16.23 -3.77
C ASN A 14 25.44 14.96 -3.42
N SER A 15 24.37 14.70 -4.18
CA SER A 15 23.52 13.50 -4.00
C SER A 15 22.82 13.12 -5.30
N ASN A 16 22.32 11.90 -5.37
CA ASN A 16 21.53 11.39 -6.50
C ASN A 16 20.08 11.93 -6.54
N LEU A 17 19.68 12.74 -5.54
CA LEU A 17 18.35 13.33 -5.54
C LEU A 17 18.21 14.38 -6.64
N PRO A 18 17.06 14.44 -7.34
CA PRO A 18 16.76 15.46 -8.32
C PRO A 18 16.91 16.87 -7.73
N ARG A 19 17.39 17.79 -8.56
CA ARG A 19 17.69 19.17 -8.15
C ARG A 19 16.45 19.92 -7.65
N ASP A 20 15.31 19.69 -8.24
CA ASP A 20 14.02 20.27 -7.84
C ASP A 20 13.59 19.85 -6.43
N ILE A 21 13.80 18.57 -6.07
CA ILE A 21 13.56 18.08 -4.72
C ILE A 21 14.49 18.76 -3.72
N LYS A 22 15.80 18.79 -4.00
CA LYS A 22 16.78 19.47 -3.14
C LYS A 22 16.43 20.95 -2.97
N SER A 23 16.05 21.64 -4.04
CA SER A 23 15.66 23.04 -4.02
C SER A 23 14.40 23.29 -3.18
N THR A 24 13.43 22.40 -3.24
CA THR A 24 12.20 22.49 -2.42
C THR A 24 12.52 22.30 -0.95
N ILE A 25 13.37 21.34 -0.61
CA ILE A 25 13.84 21.11 0.77
C ILE A 25 14.61 22.34 1.29
N ALA A 26 15.52 22.89 0.48
CA ALA A 26 16.28 24.08 0.83
C ALA A 26 15.37 25.28 1.12
N LYS A 27 14.34 25.50 0.30
CA LYS A 27 13.34 26.57 0.53
C LYS A 27 12.61 26.39 1.85
N ASN A 28 12.19 25.18 2.18
CA ASN A 28 11.46 24.90 3.40
C ASN A 28 12.35 25.13 4.63
N ILE A 29 13.59 24.68 4.61
CA ILE A 29 14.55 24.90 5.71
C ILE A 29 14.81 26.38 5.90
N LEU A 30 15.09 27.15 4.84
CA LEU A 30 15.36 28.57 4.94
C LEU A 30 14.12 29.43 5.29
N ALA A 31 12.92 28.89 5.17
CA ALA A 31 11.70 29.53 5.67
C ALA A 31 11.64 29.52 7.22
N GLU A 32 12.13 28.44 7.83
CA GLU A 32 12.06 28.19 9.27
C GLU A 32 13.36 28.57 9.99
N GLU A 33 14.53 28.29 9.38
CA GLU A 33 15.84 28.53 9.96
C GLU A 33 16.56 29.70 9.28
N LYS A 34 17.01 30.68 10.07
CA LYS A 34 17.70 31.90 9.59
C LYS A 34 19.21 31.81 9.76
N ASP A 35 19.70 30.95 10.63
CA ASP A 35 21.12 30.71 10.78
C ASP A 35 21.62 29.84 9.63
N SER A 36 22.58 30.42 8.87
CA SER A 36 23.10 29.75 7.65
C SER A 36 23.85 28.44 7.93
N ASP A 37 24.54 28.36 9.06
CA ASP A 37 25.32 27.16 9.40
C ASP A 37 24.41 26.05 9.95
N VAL A 38 23.41 26.43 10.74
CA VAL A 38 22.38 25.50 11.20
C VAL A 38 21.58 24.96 9.99
N ALA A 39 21.15 25.82 9.07
CA ALA A 39 20.43 25.43 7.85
C ALA A 39 21.24 24.47 6.98
N LYS A 40 22.57 24.69 6.83
CA LYS A 40 23.47 23.77 6.10
C LYS A 40 23.52 22.39 6.76
N ASN A 41 23.65 22.35 8.09
CA ASN A 41 23.70 21.08 8.82
C ASN A 41 22.40 20.31 8.66
N ILE A 42 21.24 20.94 8.90
CA ILE A 42 19.92 20.31 8.73
C ILE A 42 19.76 19.82 7.29
N PHE A 43 20.12 20.63 6.31
CA PHE A 43 20.01 20.27 4.90
C PHE A 43 20.89 19.06 4.56
N SER A 44 22.16 19.06 5.00
CA SER A 44 23.10 17.99 4.71
C SER A 44 22.67 16.67 5.36
N GLU A 45 22.21 16.69 6.61
CA GLU A 45 21.69 15.51 7.28
C GLU A 45 20.45 14.95 6.55
N LEU A 46 19.49 15.80 6.21
CA LEU A 46 18.27 15.39 5.54
C LEU A 46 18.54 14.83 4.14
N ILE A 47 19.40 15.48 3.35
CA ILE A 47 19.76 15.01 2.01
C ILE A 47 20.50 13.67 2.08
N ASN A 48 21.45 13.53 3.00
CA ASN A 48 22.17 12.27 3.19
C ASN A 48 21.23 11.13 3.64
N ASP A 49 20.33 11.43 4.55
CA ASP A 49 19.33 10.49 5.05
C ASP A 49 18.39 10.03 3.93
N LEU A 50 17.84 10.95 3.15
CA LEU A 50 16.99 10.64 2.00
C LEU A 50 17.75 9.87 0.89
N SER A 51 19.02 10.22 0.67
CA SER A 51 19.86 9.51 -0.31
C SER A 51 20.22 8.09 0.13
N SER A 52 20.30 7.84 1.43
CA SER A 52 20.64 6.55 2.03
C SER A 52 19.44 5.68 2.38
N LYS A 53 18.23 6.27 2.47
CA LYS A 53 16.98 5.54 2.78
C LYS A 53 16.44 4.78 1.58
N THR A 54 17.26 3.90 1.04
CA THR A 54 16.79 2.87 0.13
C THR A 54 16.36 1.65 0.93
N GLN A 55 15.38 0.92 0.42
CA GLN A 55 15.06 -0.40 0.95
C GLN A 55 16.33 -1.26 0.89
N ARG A 56 16.70 -1.84 2.04
CA ARG A 56 17.87 -2.71 2.14
C ARG A 56 17.41 -4.15 2.27
N GLU A 57 18.16 -5.05 1.67
CA GLU A 57 17.96 -6.46 1.90
C GLU A 57 18.26 -6.81 3.36
N VAL A 58 17.38 -7.59 3.96
CA VAL A 58 17.50 -8.08 5.33
C VAL A 58 17.28 -9.59 5.35
N VAL A 59 17.96 -10.25 6.28
CA VAL A 59 17.74 -11.68 6.52
C VAL A 59 16.52 -11.85 7.43
N ASN A 60 15.50 -12.56 6.96
CA ASN A 60 14.36 -12.90 7.79
C ASN A 60 14.68 -14.09 8.71
N ALA A 61 15.09 -13.81 9.94
CA ALA A 61 15.36 -14.81 10.98
C ALA A 61 14.23 -14.90 12.03
N THR A 62 13.01 -14.43 11.71
CA THR A 62 11.89 -14.36 12.67
C THR A 62 11.12 -15.68 12.83
N GLY A 63 11.36 -16.67 11.95
CA GLY A 63 10.57 -17.90 11.86
C GLY A 63 9.21 -17.71 11.15
N THR A 64 8.84 -16.49 10.75
CA THR A 64 7.60 -16.18 10.05
C THR A 64 7.88 -15.86 8.58
N VAL A 65 7.52 -16.77 7.67
CA VAL A 65 7.83 -16.64 6.24
C VAL A 65 7.20 -15.38 5.62
N LEU A 66 5.95 -15.10 5.94
CA LEU A 66 5.20 -13.94 5.42
C LEU A 66 5.16 -12.80 6.45
N HIS A 67 6.32 -12.39 6.93
CA HIS A 67 6.41 -11.37 7.97
C HIS A 67 5.97 -10.00 7.44
N THR A 68 4.99 -9.38 8.08
CA THR A 68 4.35 -8.13 7.61
C THR A 68 5.32 -6.95 7.53
N ASN A 69 6.24 -6.83 8.50
CA ASN A 69 7.21 -5.73 8.55
C ASN A 69 8.39 -5.93 7.60
N LEU A 70 8.54 -7.14 7.02
CA LEU A 70 9.62 -7.48 6.09
C LEU A 70 9.12 -7.60 4.64
N GLY A 71 7.99 -6.96 4.32
CA GLY A 71 7.46 -6.95 2.96
C GLY A 71 6.71 -8.22 2.54
N ARG A 72 6.44 -9.12 3.48
CA ARG A 72 5.80 -10.42 3.26
C ARG A 72 6.63 -11.34 2.36
N SER A 73 6.10 -11.77 1.20
CA SER A 73 6.81 -12.65 0.29
C SER A 73 7.85 -11.91 -0.55
N PRO A 74 9.08 -12.42 -0.67
CA PRO A 74 10.04 -11.89 -1.64
C PRO A 74 9.47 -12.05 -3.06
N ASN A 75 9.49 -10.98 -3.83
CA ASN A 75 9.06 -10.97 -5.22
C ASN A 75 10.20 -10.60 -6.14
N ASN A 76 10.55 -11.50 -7.06
CA ASN A 76 11.43 -11.19 -8.18
C ASN A 76 10.58 -10.70 -9.35
N ILE A 77 10.14 -9.44 -9.31
CA ILE A 77 9.42 -8.84 -10.42
C ILE A 77 10.42 -8.12 -11.31
N SER A 78 10.60 -8.61 -12.54
CA SER A 78 11.32 -7.89 -13.57
C SER A 78 10.33 -7.10 -14.42
N PHE A 79 10.55 -5.80 -14.56
CA PHE A 79 9.78 -4.96 -15.47
C PHE A 79 10.51 -4.88 -16.82
N SER A 80 9.80 -5.18 -17.91
CA SER A 80 10.38 -5.12 -19.26
C SER A 80 10.65 -3.70 -19.75
N GLY A 81 10.12 -2.69 -19.10
CA GLY A 81 10.16 -1.29 -19.57
C GLY A 81 9.39 -1.05 -20.86
N SER A 82 8.62 -2.02 -21.34
CA SER A 82 7.87 -1.98 -22.60
C SER A 82 6.38 -1.72 -22.35
N TYR A 83 5.70 -1.24 -23.39
CA TYR A 83 4.23 -1.20 -23.39
C TYR A 83 3.66 -2.61 -23.31
N THR A 84 2.54 -2.78 -22.63
CA THR A 84 1.85 -4.06 -22.49
C THR A 84 0.39 -3.94 -22.92
N ASN A 85 -0.20 -5.05 -23.32
CA ASN A 85 -1.59 -5.12 -23.75
C ASN A 85 -2.58 -5.35 -22.58
N ILE A 86 -2.30 -4.79 -21.41
CA ILE A 86 -3.08 -5.07 -20.18
C ILE A 86 -4.58 -4.74 -20.28
N GLU A 87 -4.94 -3.78 -21.13
CA GLU A 87 -6.34 -3.43 -21.45
C GLU A 87 -6.62 -3.46 -22.96
N TYR A 88 -5.83 -4.22 -23.71
CA TYR A 88 -5.98 -4.30 -25.15
C TYR A 88 -6.03 -5.78 -25.60
N ASP A 89 -7.11 -6.17 -26.23
CA ASP A 89 -7.28 -7.51 -26.79
C ASP A 89 -6.64 -7.58 -28.18
N LEU A 90 -5.57 -8.37 -28.31
CA LEU A 90 -4.85 -8.54 -29.56
C LEU A 90 -5.62 -9.33 -30.63
N LYS A 91 -6.69 -10.05 -30.28
CA LYS A 91 -7.52 -10.80 -31.22
C LYS A 91 -8.59 -9.94 -31.86
N THR A 92 -9.24 -9.13 -31.03
CA THR A 92 -10.33 -8.24 -31.49
C THR A 92 -9.85 -6.86 -31.88
N LEU A 93 -8.57 -6.53 -31.59
CA LEU A 93 -7.96 -5.22 -31.77
C LEU A 93 -8.75 -4.09 -31.11
N ALA A 94 -9.34 -4.37 -29.96
CA ALA A 94 -10.18 -3.46 -29.21
C ALA A 94 -9.78 -3.42 -27.73
N ARG A 95 -10.44 -2.54 -26.97
CA ARG A 95 -10.23 -2.45 -25.54
C ARG A 95 -10.70 -3.72 -24.85
N GLY A 96 -9.77 -4.39 -24.15
CA GLY A 96 -10.00 -5.56 -23.31
C GLY A 96 -10.23 -5.21 -21.83
N LYS A 97 -10.47 -6.23 -21.02
CA LYS A 97 -10.62 -6.11 -19.56
C LYS A 97 -9.26 -6.31 -18.90
N ARG A 98 -8.87 -5.40 -18.00
CA ARG A 98 -7.58 -5.41 -17.29
C ARG A 98 -7.28 -6.75 -16.60
N ASN A 99 -8.29 -7.38 -16.00
CA ASN A 99 -8.12 -8.59 -15.19
C ASN A 99 -8.50 -9.87 -15.94
N GLU A 100 -8.72 -9.84 -17.25
CA GLU A 100 -9.23 -11.01 -18.00
C GLU A 100 -8.28 -12.19 -17.92
N TYR A 101 -7.00 -11.99 -18.17
CA TYR A 101 -5.98 -13.03 -18.07
C TYR A 101 -5.90 -13.64 -16.67
N LEU A 102 -5.84 -12.78 -15.64
CA LEU A 102 -5.81 -13.23 -14.24
C LEU A 102 -7.09 -13.97 -13.85
N SER A 103 -8.25 -13.53 -14.33
CA SER A 103 -9.52 -14.20 -14.06
C SER A 103 -9.56 -15.60 -14.68
N VAL A 104 -9.07 -15.77 -15.90
CA VAL A 104 -8.96 -17.08 -16.55
C VAL A 104 -7.99 -17.99 -15.80
N LEU A 105 -6.82 -17.47 -15.42
CA LEU A 105 -5.83 -18.25 -14.67
C LEU A 105 -6.38 -18.72 -13.32
N MET A 106 -6.95 -17.82 -12.55
CA MET A 106 -7.49 -18.14 -11.22
C MET A 106 -8.75 -19.02 -11.28
N ASN A 107 -9.57 -18.87 -12.33
CA ASN A 107 -10.69 -19.76 -12.55
C ASN A 107 -10.22 -21.23 -12.70
N ASN A 108 -9.14 -21.45 -13.41
CA ASN A 108 -8.56 -22.80 -13.55
C ASN A 108 -7.90 -23.30 -12.26
N LEU A 109 -7.34 -22.41 -11.43
CA LEU A 109 -6.68 -22.79 -10.18
C LEU A 109 -7.64 -23.10 -9.04
N ILE A 110 -8.69 -22.30 -8.87
CA ILE A 110 -9.60 -22.38 -7.72
C ILE A 110 -11.04 -22.73 -8.09
N GLY A 111 -11.34 -22.95 -9.37
CA GLY A 111 -12.66 -23.37 -9.86
C GLY A 111 -13.76 -22.30 -9.77
N SER A 112 -13.43 -21.04 -9.49
CA SER A 112 -14.41 -19.95 -9.40
C SER A 112 -14.62 -19.29 -10.76
N LYS A 113 -15.87 -19.12 -11.20
CA LYS A 113 -16.19 -18.49 -12.49
C LYS A 113 -16.03 -16.97 -12.50
N ASN A 114 -16.18 -16.33 -11.36
CA ASN A 114 -16.13 -14.88 -11.25
C ASN A 114 -15.14 -14.49 -10.16
N ILE A 115 -14.10 -13.79 -10.55
CA ILE A 115 -13.01 -13.39 -9.65
C ILE A 115 -12.75 -11.90 -9.84
N ALA A 116 -12.69 -11.17 -8.74
CA ALA A 116 -12.23 -9.80 -8.69
C ALA A 116 -10.94 -9.71 -7.86
N PHE A 117 -10.00 -8.89 -8.33
CA PHE A 117 -8.76 -8.64 -7.63
C PHE A 117 -8.77 -7.24 -7.04
N VAL A 118 -8.33 -7.15 -5.80
CA VAL A 118 -8.11 -5.93 -5.06
C VAL A 118 -6.73 -5.96 -4.44
N ASN A 119 -6.23 -4.81 -4.04
CA ASN A 119 -4.85 -4.66 -3.59
C ASN A 119 -4.55 -5.23 -2.19
N ASN A 120 -5.58 -5.51 -1.37
CA ASN A 120 -5.39 -6.10 -0.04
C ASN A 120 -6.68 -6.74 0.50
N ASN A 121 -6.54 -7.48 1.63
CA ASN A 121 -7.65 -8.17 2.27
C ASN A 121 -8.73 -7.24 2.82
N ALA A 122 -8.37 -6.10 3.40
CA ALA A 122 -9.32 -5.13 3.93
C ALA A 122 -10.25 -4.60 2.81
N SER A 123 -9.68 -4.24 1.66
CA SER A 123 -10.42 -3.83 0.46
C SER A 123 -11.33 -4.95 -0.07
N SER A 124 -10.85 -6.20 -0.03
CA SER A 124 -11.65 -7.37 -0.44
C SER A 124 -12.88 -7.56 0.45
N LEU A 125 -12.67 -7.50 1.76
CA LEU A 125 -13.75 -7.63 2.74
C LEU A 125 -14.78 -6.51 2.59
N PHE A 126 -14.32 -5.25 2.55
CA PHE A 126 -15.18 -4.09 2.38
C PHE A 126 -16.02 -4.19 1.10
N LEU A 127 -15.38 -4.49 -0.04
CA LEU A 127 -16.05 -4.60 -1.33
C LEU A 127 -17.08 -5.73 -1.33
N SER A 128 -16.72 -6.89 -0.77
CA SER A 128 -17.61 -8.05 -0.68
C SER A 128 -18.85 -7.75 0.17
N LEU A 129 -18.67 -7.20 1.34
CA LEU A 129 -19.78 -6.84 2.23
C LEU A 129 -20.70 -5.79 1.60
N LYS A 130 -20.12 -4.77 0.97
CA LYS A 130 -20.90 -3.72 0.28
C LYS A 130 -21.69 -4.28 -0.90
N ALA A 131 -21.09 -5.18 -1.68
CA ALA A 131 -21.75 -5.83 -2.82
C ALA A 131 -22.90 -6.76 -2.37
N ILE A 132 -22.67 -7.60 -1.36
CA ILE A 132 -23.67 -8.52 -0.81
C ILE A 132 -24.82 -7.74 -0.17
N SER A 133 -24.52 -6.71 0.61
CA SER A 133 -25.54 -5.83 1.20
C SER A 133 -26.51 -5.28 0.15
N LYS A 134 -25.95 -4.75 -0.95
CA LYS A 134 -26.76 -4.19 -2.04
C LYS A 134 -27.54 -5.23 -2.83
N SER A 135 -26.92 -6.37 -3.17
CA SER A 135 -27.55 -7.37 -4.05
C SER A 135 -28.61 -8.20 -3.34
N HIS A 136 -28.50 -8.41 -2.03
CA HIS A 136 -29.38 -9.29 -1.25
C HIS A 136 -30.16 -8.56 -0.16
N ASN A 137 -30.09 -7.24 -0.09
CA ASN A 137 -30.74 -6.41 0.94
C ASN A 137 -30.41 -6.87 2.38
N ILE A 138 -29.18 -7.32 2.59
CA ILE A 138 -28.68 -7.75 3.91
C ILE A 138 -28.35 -6.50 4.72
N LYS A 139 -28.70 -6.50 6.00
CA LYS A 139 -28.45 -5.38 6.93
C LYS A 139 -27.52 -5.74 8.08
N ASN A 140 -27.31 -7.02 8.33
CA ASN A 140 -26.54 -7.48 9.48
C ASN A 140 -25.41 -8.42 9.07
N VAL A 141 -24.28 -8.31 9.80
CA VAL A 141 -23.17 -9.26 9.76
C VAL A 141 -23.01 -9.86 11.14
N ILE A 142 -22.95 -11.18 11.21
CA ILE A 142 -22.77 -11.91 12.48
C ILE A 142 -21.34 -12.44 12.52
N ILE A 143 -20.61 -12.12 13.58
CA ILE A 143 -19.25 -12.61 13.83
C ILE A 143 -19.15 -13.11 15.26
N SER A 144 -18.46 -14.24 15.44
CA SER A 144 -18.06 -14.68 16.77
C SER A 144 -17.05 -13.72 17.39
N ARG A 145 -17.15 -13.45 18.69
CA ARG A 145 -16.19 -12.58 19.38
C ARG A 145 -14.75 -13.07 19.29
N GLY A 146 -14.54 -14.38 19.26
CA GLY A 146 -13.23 -14.99 19.13
C GLY A 146 -12.62 -14.87 17.73
N GLU A 147 -13.41 -14.48 16.72
CA GLU A 147 -12.97 -14.29 15.34
C GLU A 147 -12.73 -12.82 14.97
N ILE A 148 -12.89 -11.91 15.93
CA ILE A 148 -12.57 -10.51 15.72
C ILE A 148 -11.06 -10.36 15.68
N ILE A 149 -10.56 -10.08 14.48
CA ILE A 149 -9.14 -9.86 14.25
C ILE A 149 -8.86 -8.40 13.84
N GLU A 150 -7.63 -7.98 14.06
CA GLU A 150 -7.07 -6.77 13.49
C GLU A 150 -6.31 -7.14 12.21
N ILE A 151 -6.73 -6.55 11.09
CA ILE A 151 -6.10 -6.79 9.79
C ILE A 151 -4.98 -5.76 9.62
N GLY A 152 -3.79 -6.03 10.11
CA GLY A 152 -2.58 -5.21 9.94
C GLY A 152 -2.78 -3.68 9.88
N GLY A 153 -1.90 -2.90 10.45
CA GLY A 153 -1.99 -1.44 10.38
C GLY A 153 -3.21 -0.82 11.08
N SER A 154 -3.68 -1.46 12.16
CA SER A 154 -4.82 -1.00 12.98
C SER A 154 -6.21 -1.06 12.31
N TYR A 155 -6.36 -1.77 11.19
CA TYR A 155 -7.67 -2.02 10.59
C TYR A 155 -8.42 -3.11 11.35
N ARG A 156 -9.40 -2.70 12.14
CA ARG A 156 -10.24 -3.62 12.92
C ARG A 156 -11.48 -4.03 12.13
N LEU A 157 -11.85 -5.31 12.20
CA LEU A 157 -13.03 -5.84 11.50
C LEU A 157 -14.32 -5.03 11.78
N PRO A 158 -14.63 -4.65 13.04
CA PRO A 158 -15.83 -3.85 13.32
C PRO A 158 -15.84 -2.50 12.58
N GLU A 159 -14.69 -1.85 12.46
CA GLU A 159 -14.57 -0.56 11.76
C GLU A 159 -14.87 -0.73 10.25
N ILE A 160 -14.28 -1.77 9.64
CA ILE A 160 -14.53 -2.08 8.22
C ILE A 160 -16.01 -2.37 7.96
N ILE A 161 -16.66 -3.12 8.86
CA ILE A 161 -18.09 -3.47 8.73
C ILE A 161 -18.95 -2.22 8.87
N ASN A 162 -18.68 -1.37 9.83
CA ASN A 162 -19.44 -0.13 10.05
C ASN A 162 -19.41 0.80 8.82
N GLU A 163 -18.31 0.83 8.07
CA GLU A 163 -18.20 1.59 6.82
C GLU A 163 -19.03 1.01 5.65
N THR A 164 -19.62 -0.18 5.82
CA THR A 164 -20.41 -0.84 4.77
C THR A 164 -21.92 -0.61 4.90
N ASP A 165 -22.39 0.21 5.80
CA ASP A 165 -23.81 0.40 6.17
C ASP A 165 -24.46 -0.88 6.75
N LEU A 166 -23.64 -1.85 7.21
CA LEU A 166 -24.11 -3.07 7.85
C LEU A 166 -23.96 -2.96 9.37
N GLN A 167 -24.90 -3.55 10.09
CA GLN A 167 -24.84 -3.65 11.55
C GLN A 167 -24.08 -4.91 11.94
N LEU A 168 -23.04 -4.75 12.76
CA LEU A 168 -22.32 -5.87 13.35
C LEU A 168 -23.10 -6.45 14.53
N LEU A 169 -23.36 -7.74 14.49
CA LEU A 169 -23.93 -8.52 15.58
C LEU A 169 -22.92 -9.55 16.06
N PHE A 170 -22.81 -9.72 17.37
CA PHE A 170 -21.96 -10.74 17.97
C PHE A 170 -22.74 -12.03 18.19
N GLY A 171 -22.34 -13.10 17.48
CA GLY A 171 -22.84 -14.45 17.68
C GLY A 171 -22.02 -15.18 18.73
N PHE A 172 -22.67 -16.01 19.55
CA PHE A 172 -22.02 -17.03 20.35
C PHE A 172 -22.04 -18.32 19.54
N LEU A 173 -20.90 -18.77 19.03
CA LEU A 173 -20.78 -20.14 18.53
C LEU A 173 -20.78 -21.07 19.72
N ASN A 174 -21.86 -21.81 19.87
CA ASN A 174 -21.92 -22.91 20.84
C ASN A 174 -21.17 -24.09 20.21
N LEU A 175 -19.88 -24.27 20.57
CA LEU A 175 -19.01 -25.34 20.05
C LEU A 175 -19.44 -26.76 20.45
N ASN A 176 -20.58 -26.92 21.08
CA ASN A 176 -21.09 -28.23 21.52
C ASN A 176 -21.81 -29.03 20.42
N HIS A 177 -21.74 -28.62 19.16
CA HIS A 177 -22.39 -29.31 18.03
C HIS A 177 -21.46 -29.52 16.83
N LEU A 178 -20.15 -29.67 17.05
CA LEU A 178 -19.23 -30.19 16.04
C LEU A 178 -18.69 -31.54 16.44
#